data_897b8b23b1fe3df80c8b91ea391e114d
#
_entry.id   897b8b23b1fe3df80c8b91ea391e114d
#
_cell.length_a   1.000
_cell.length_b   1.000
_cell.length_c   1.000
_cell.angle_alpha   90.00
_cell.angle_beta   90.00
_cell.angle_gamma   90.00
#
_symmetry.space_group_name_H-M   'P 1'
#
loop_
_entity.id
_entity.type
_entity.pdbx_description
1 polymer ?
#
loop_
_entity_poly.entity_id
_entity_poly.type
_entity_poly.pdbx_seq_one_letter_code
_entity_poly.pdbx_strand_id
1 'polypeptide(L)'
;MTWLFEYGRYAVQIFLVMGGYLAAQSLTRSSDLKNARNVLKTIFNRYLRLFAPYVVALILTIVCAWIARFWVRDEFVGESETLGQFLAHLFFLQGILGLDSISAGVWYVAIDWQLYAILAIMLGMFPGLRSLIWMLLVLCVASLLFFNRSGAYENYFIYFIGAYGLGVLAQLCKNYPDPKVNRFARIMFVGVGVVIVISSFHQIWLRNILAYAVAIALVLWGDSAYKDQKQDQKRPQHQSRKHKLVNVILWGSRRSYCAFLIHFSFVLLANTLYIAWGMSAFHDGVMALALMLVAVVASWATATYLYRWIEVPARKIKL
;
A
#
# COMPACT_ATOMS: atom_id res chain seq x y z
N MET A 1 -18.04 -16.50 -0.93
CA MET A 1 -16.97 -15.60 -1.46
C MET A 1 -17.15 -14.14 -1.04
N THR A 2 -18.35 -13.66 -0.76
CA THR A 2 -18.64 -12.30 -0.25
C THR A 2 -17.80 -11.90 0.95
N TRP A 3 -17.61 -12.80 1.94
CA TRP A 3 -16.78 -12.55 3.11
C TRP A 3 -15.33 -12.16 2.75
N LEU A 4 -14.68 -12.90 1.83
CA LEU A 4 -13.29 -12.62 1.43
C LEU A 4 -13.19 -11.26 0.69
N PHE A 5 -14.20 -10.91 -0.09
CA PHE A 5 -14.27 -9.64 -0.79
C PHE A 5 -14.45 -8.46 0.19
N GLU A 6 -15.33 -8.60 1.16
CA GLU A 6 -15.59 -7.55 2.15
C GLU A 6 -14.39 -7.34 3.11
N TYR A 7 -13.85 -8.44 3.64
CA TYR A 7 -12.77 -8.36 4.64
C TYR A 7 -11.37 -8.24 4.03
N GLY A 8 -11.16 -8.67 2.78
CA GLY A 8 -9.90 -8.47 2.06
C GLY A 8 -9.51 -6.99 1.95
N ARG A 9 -10.50 -6.10 1.84
CA ARG A 9 -10.28 -4.64 1.81
C ARG A 9 -9.70 -4.10 3.14
N TYR A 10 -9.90 -4.78 4.26
CA TYR A 10 -9.31 -4.36 5.54
C TYR A 10 -7.78 -4.56 5.57
N ALA A 11 -7.25 -5.51 4.83
CA ALA A 11 -5.81 -5.70 4.71
C ALA A 11 -5.10 -4.45 4.17
N VAL A 12 -5.79 -3.63 3.37
CA VAL A 12 -5.27 -2.36 2.85
C VAL A 12 -4.91 -1.40 3.99
N GLN A 13 -5.62 -1.45 5.12
CA GLN A 13 -5.30 -0.60 6.27
C GLN A 13 -3.91 -0.91 6.84
N ILE A 14 -3.50 -2.18 6.83
CA ILE A 14 -2.16 -2.60 7.26
C ILE A 14 -1.11 -1.95 6.36
N PHE A 15 -1.31 -2.02 5.04
CA PHE A 15 -0.38 -1.41 4.07
C PHE A 15 -0.32 0.11 4.20
N LEU A 16 -1.46 0.78 4.46
CA LEU A 16 -1.50 2.23 4.65
C LEU A 16 -0.71 2.66 5.89
N VAL A 17 -0.91 1.98 7.02
CA VAL A 17 -0.18 2.28 8.26
C VAL A 17 1.32 2.03 8.07
N MET A 18 1.70 0.90 7.46
CA MET A 18 3.10 0.60 7.14
C MET A 18 3.68 1.61 6.15
N GLY A 19 2.92 2.00 5.13
CA GLY A 19 3.30 3.02 4.15
C GLY A 19 3.60 4.36 4.82
N GLY A 20 2.72 4.83 5.70
CA GLY A 20 2.91 6.05 6.49
C GLY A 20 4.14 5.99 7.40
N TYR A 21 4.35 4.86 8.09
CA TYR A 21 5.53 4.65 8.93
C TYR A 21 6.85 4.73 8.13
N LEU A 22 6.92 4.02 7.01
CA LEU A 22 8.11 4.00 6.15
C LEU A 22 8.34 5.33 5.42
N ALA A 23 7.27 6.00 5.01
CA ALA A 23 7.37 7.33 4.41
C ALA A 23 7.90 8.36 5.40
N ALA A 24 7.36 8.39 6.62
CA ALA A 24 7.86 9.27 7.67
C ALA A 24 9.33 8.97 7.98
N GLN A 25 9.72 7.70 8.08
CA GLN A 25 11.11 7.31 8.30
C GLN A 25 12.05 7.78 7.18
N SER A 26 11.61 7.69 5.93
CA SER A 26 12.38 8.14 4.76
C SER A 26 12.49 9.66 4.70
N LEU A 27 11.37 10.36 4.85
CA LEU A 27 11.29 11.81 4.67
C LEU A 27 11.92 12.58 5.83
N THR A 28 11.80 12.12 7.07
CA THR A 28 12.43 12.79 8.24
C THR A 28 13.94 12.61 8.29
N ARG A 29 14.49 11.60 7.60
CA ARG A 29 15.95 11.44 7.44
C ARG A 29 16.54 12.31 6.33
N SER A 30 15.71 12.77 5.39
CA SER A 30 16.12 13.63 4.31
C SER A 30 16.21 15.07 4.84
N SER A 31 17.41 15.57 5.07
CA SER A 31 17.67 16.93 5.58
C SER A 31 17.25 18.04 4.60
N ASP A 32 16.79 17.70 3.41
CA ASP A 32 16.76 18.59 2.26
C ASP A 32 15.35 19.09 1.87
N LEU A 33 14.31 18.80 2.68
CA LEU A 33 12.93 19.19 2.36
C LEU A 33 12.60 20.68 2.62
N LYS A 34 13.59 21.50 2.96
CA LYS A 34 13.41 22.93 3.22
C LYS A 34 13.14 23.77 1.96
N ASN A 35 13.40 23.22 0.79
CA ASN A 35 13.24 23.92 -0.49
C ASN A 35 12.16 23.21 -1.34
N ALA A 36 11.23 23.99 -1.93
CA ALA A 36 10.16 23.46 -2.77
C ALA A 36 10.68 22.58 -3.93
N ARG A 37 11.83 22.95 -4.52
CA ARG A 37 12.47 22.16 -5.57
C ARG A 37 12.83 20.74 -5.07
N ASN A 38 13.33 20.62 -3.86
CA ASN A 38 13.73 19.33 -3.29
C ASN A 38 12.51 18.49 -2.88
N VAL A 39 11.42 19.13 -2.44
CA VAL A 39 10.14 18.46 -2.20
C VAL A 39 9.62 17.85 -3.51
N LEU A 40 9.54 18.63 -4.58
CA LEU A 40 9.11 18.15 -5.89
C LEU A 40 10.01 17.03 -6.43
N LYS A 41 11.32 17.17 -6.30
CA LYS A 41 12.29 16.13 -6.66
C LYS A 41 12.04 14.83 -5.90
N THR A 42 11.77 14.91 -4.60
CA THR A 42 11.49 13.75 -3.75
C THR A 42 10.20 13.05 -4.16
N ILE A 43 9.15 13.81 -4.43
CA ILE A 43 7.85 13.29 -4.92
C ILE A 43 8.03 12.62 -6.28
N PHE A 44 8.75 13.26 -7.19
CA PHE A 44 8.98 12.75 -8.54
C PHE A 44 9.89 11.50 -8.55
N ASN A 45 10.92 11.45 -7.70
CA ASN A 45 11.74 10.24 -7.54
C ASN A 45 10.92 9.05 -7.03
N ARG A 46 9.94 9.28 -6.15
CA ARG A 46 9.02 8.22 -5.73
C ARG A 46 8.12 7.78 -6.88
N TYR A 47 7.60 8.73 -7.65
CA TYR A 47 6.81 8.43 -8.84
C TYR A 47 7.60 7.54 -9.81
N LEU A 48 8.81 7.92 -10.20
CA LEU A 48 9.65 7.14 -11.12
C LEU A 48 9.90 5.72 -10.62
N ARG A 49 10.13 5.59 -9.31
CA ARG A 49 10.35 4.27 -8.70
C ARG A 49 9.14 3.36 -8.79
N LEU A 50 7.93 3.90 -8.65
CA LEU A 50 6.68 3.15 -8.72
C LEU A 50 6.25 2.89 -10.16
N PHE A 51 6.53 3.83 -11.06
CA PHE A 51 6.01 3.91 -12.41
C PHE A 51 6.42 2.71 -13.30
N ALA A 52 7.68 2.34 -13.34
CA ALA A 52 8.15 1.32 -14.28
C ALA A 52 7.48 -0.06 -14.06
N PRO A 53 7.48 -0.65 -12.85
CA PRO A 53 6.76 -1.92 -12.62
C PRO A 53 5.24 -1.76 -12.73
N TYR A 54 4.70 -0.57 -12.42
CA TYR A 54 3.28 -0.27 -12.54
C TYR A 54 2.80 -0.32 -13.99
N VAL A 55 3.51 0.33 -14.93
CA VAL A 55 3.15 0.32 -16.35
C VAL A 55 3.21 -1.10 -16.93
N VAL A 56 4.22 -1.87 -16.58
CA VAL A 56 4.33 -3.27 -17.04
C VAL A 56 3.14 -4.10 -16.52
N ALA A 57 2.75 -3.90 -15.25
CA ALA A 57 1.58 -4.58 -14.69
C ALA A 57 0.27 -4.17 -15.39
N LEU A 58 0.09 -2.88 -15.71
CA LEU A 58 -1.08 -2.41 -16.48
C LEU A 58 -1.15 -3.08 -17.85
N ILE A 59 -0.05 -3.08 -18.59
CA ILE A 59 0.02 -3.71 -19.92
C ILE A 59 -0.29 -5.22 -19.80
N LEU A 60 0.29 -5.89 -18.81
CA LEU A 60 0.01 -7.30 -18.56
C LEU A 60 -1.48 -7.54 -18.27
N THR A 61 -2.11 -6.71 -17.44
CA THR A 61 -3.54 -6.82 -17.14
C THR A 61 -4.39 -6.62 -18.39
N ILE A 62 -4.08 -5.60 -19.21
CA ILE A 62 -4.81 -5.34 -20.47
C ILE A 62 -4.69 -6.54 -21.41
N VAL A 63 -3.50 -7.11 -21.57
CA VAL A 63 -3.29 -8.30 -22.40
C VAL A 63 -4.08 -9.50 -21.87
N CYS A 64 -4.04 -9.74 -20.55
CA CYS A 64 -4.79 -10.82 -19.93
C CYS A 64 -6.32 -10.61 -20.09
N ALA A 65 -6.82 -9.39 -19.91
CA ALA A 65 -8.22 -9.07 -20.11
C ALA A 65 -8.65 -9.22 -21.57
N TRP A 66 -7.79 -8.80 -22.50
CA TRP A 66 -8.02 -9.02 -23.94
C TRP A 66 -8.14 -10.50 -24.27
N ILE A 67 -7.22 -11.35 -23.78
CA ILE A 67 -7.30 -12.81 -23.95
C ILE A 67 -8.57 -13.37 -23.32
N ALA A 68 -8.90 -12.94 -22.09
CA ALA A 68 -10.08 -13.41 -21.36
C ALA A 68 -11.39 -13.16 -22.12
N ARG A 69 -11.52 -12.02 -22.79
CA ARG A 69 -12.70 -11.65 -23.58
C ARG A 69 -12.96 -12.56 -24.79
N PHE A 70 -11.98 -13.29 -25.30
CA PHE A 70 -12.21 -14.32 -26.33
C PHE A 70 -12.94 -15.56 -25.79
N TRP A 71 -12.82 -15.84 -24.49
CA TRP A 71 -13.35 -17.06 -23.88
C TRP A 71 -14.64 -16.81 -23.08
N VAL A 72 -14.74 -15.64 -22.45
CA VAL A 72 -15.83 -15.33 -21.52
C VAL A 72 -16.25 -13.87 -21.67
N ARG A 73 -17.58 -13.66 -21.74
CA ARG A 73 -18.20 -12.33 -21.62
C ARG A 73 -18.85 -12.25 -20.25
N ASP A 74 -18.10 -11.75 -19.26
CA ASP A 74 -18.54 -11.65 -17.88
C ASP A 74 -18.17 -10.26 -17.35
N GLU A 75 -18.98 -9.73 -16.43
CA GLU A 75 -18.73 -8.43 -15.78
C GLU A 75 -17.35 -8.34 -15.10
N PHE A 76 -16.83 -9.48 -14.63
CA PHE A 76 -15.50 -9.55 -14.01
C PHE A 76 -14.35 -9.23 -14.98
N VAL A 77 -14.51 -9.53 -16.26
CA VAL A 77 -13.52 -9.20 -17.30
C VAL A 77 -13.61 -7.74 -17.71
N GLY A 78 -14.78 -7.13 -17.56
CA GLY A 78 -15.05 -5.73 -17.87
C GLY A 78 -15.07 -5.42 -19.36
N GLU A 79 -15.33 -4.17 -19.67
CA GLU A 79 -15.27 -3.61 -21.03
C GLU A 79 -13.82 -3.41 -21.49
N SER A 80 -13.66 -3.07 -22.78
CA SER A 80 -12.34 -2.77 -23.35
C SER A 80 -11.81 -1.44 -22.80
N GLU A 81 -10.54 -1.46 -22.38
CA GLU A 81 -9.85 -0.30 -21.84
C GLU A 81 -9.66 0.77 -22.92
N THR A 82 -9.94 2.02 -22.58
CA THR A 82 -9.74 3.16 -23.47
C THR A 82 -8.32 3.75 -23.31
N LEU A 83 -7.84 4.41 -24.37
CA LEU A 83 -6.56 5.15 -24.29
C LEU A 83 -6.59 6.24 -23.20
N GLY A 84 -7.72 6.93 -23.05
CA GLY A 84 -7.89 7.95 -21.99
C GLY A 84 -7.78 7.34 -20.59
N GLN A 85 -8.38 6.18 -20.37
CA GLN A 85 -8.27 5.44 -19.10
C GLN A 85 -6.81 5.01 -18.85
N PHE A 86 -6.12 4.47 -19.85
CA PHE A 86 -4.70 4.11 -19.73
C PHE A 86 -3.83 5.32 -19.38
N LEU A 87 -4.00 6.46 -20.08
CA LEU A 87 -3.28 7.69 -19.78
C LEU A 87 -3.57 8.20 -18.37
N ALA A 88 -4.82 8.17 -17.91
CA ALA A 88 -5.17 8.55 -16.55
C ALA A 88 -4.44 7.69 -15.50
N HIS A 89 -4.28 6.38 -15.76
CA HIS A 89 -3.52 5.48 -14.90
C HIS A 89 -2.04 5.83 -14.88
N LEU A 90 -1.43 6.21 -16.01
CA LEU A 90 -0.02 6.62 -16.04
C LEU A 90 0.27 7.79 -15.09
N PHE A 91 -0.68 8.70 -14.91
CA PHE A 91 -0.53 9.86 -14.02
C PHE A 91 -1.15 9.66 -12.62
N PHE A 92 -1.61 8.46 -12.29
CA PHE A 92 -2.30 8.13 -11.03
C PHE A 92 -3.57 8.96 -10.79
N LEU A 93 -4.24 9.38 -11.87
CA LEU A 93 -5.43 10.24 -11.84
C LEU A 93 -6.75 9.49 -12.04
N GLN A 94 -6.72 8.19 -12.33
CA GLN A 94 -7.92 7.40 -12.66
C GLN A 94 -9.04 7.56 -11.62
N GLY A 95 -8.73 7.46 -10.32
CA GLY A 95 -9.72 7.62 -9.26
C GLY A 95 -10.28 9.04 -9.16
N ILE A 96 -9.43 10.07 -9.32
CA ILE A 96 -9.84 11.49 -9.28
C ILE A 96 -10.77 11.82 -10.46
N LEU A 97 -10.52 11.22 -11.62
CA LEU A 97 -11.34 11.40 -12.83
C LEU A 97 -12.57 10.51 -12.86
N GLY A 98 -12.79 9.68 -11.83
CA GLY A 98 -13.93 8.76 -11.75
C GLY A 98 -13.90 7.64 -12.78
N LEU A 99 -12.69 7.26 -13.25
CA LEU A 99 -12.50 6.18 -14.21
C LEU A 99 -12.25 4.85 -13.46
N ASP A 100 -12.81 3.78 -13.99
CA ASP A 100 -12.62 2.44 -13.44
C ASP A 100 -11.16 2.00 -13.48
N SER A 101 -10.75 1.27 -12.45
CA SER A 101 -9.38 0.75 -12.36
C SER A 101 -9.17 -0.43 -13.29
N ILE A 102 -8.16 -0.35 -14.17
CA ILE A 102 -7.76 -1.44 -15.08
C ILE A 102 -7.38 -2.72 -14.30
N SER A 103 -6.90 -2.58 -13.10
CA SER A 103 -6.53 -3.69 -12.22
C SER A 103 -6.94 -3.41 -10.78
N ALA A 104 -7.37 -4.45 -10.07
CA ALA A 104 -7.88 -4.32 -8.69
C ALA A 104 -6.85 -3.80 -7.67
N GLY A 105 -5.54 -3.85 -7.96
CA GLY A 105 -4.49 -3.37 -7.05
C GLY A 105 -4.00 -1.95 -7.34
N VAL A 106 -4.21 -1.44 -8.55
CA VAL A 106 -3.54 -0.21 -9.01
C VAL A 106 -4.07 1.07 -8.38
N TRP A 107 -5.33 1.09 -7.93
CA TRP A 107 -5.90 2.23 -7.21
C TRP A 107 -5.11 2.54 -5.92
N TYR A 108 -4.64 1.51 -5.21
CA TYR A 108 -3.85 1.67 -4.00
C TYR A 108 -2.53 2.40 -4.25
N VAL A 109 -1.87 2.11 -5.39
CA VAL A 109 -0.59 2.76 -5.74
C VAL A 109 -0.79 4.25 -5.96
N ALA A 110 -1.89 4.65 -6.61
CA ALA A 110 -2.24 6.06 -6.80
C ALA A 110 -2.47 6.76 -5.46
N ILE A 111 -3.22 6.14 -4.55
CA ILE A 111 -3.48 6.67 -3.20
C ILE A 111 -2.18 6.73 -2.37
N ASP A 112 -1.34 5.68 -2.37
CA ASP A 112 -0.06 5.69 -1.64
C ASP A 112 0.86 6.81 -2.11
N TRP A 113 0.92 7.04 -3.44
CA TRP A 113 1.70 8.13 -3.98
C TRP A 113 1.14 9.51 -3.60
N GLN A 114 -0.19 9.72 -3.63
CA GLN A 114 -0.85 10.95 -3.19
C GLN A 114 -0.56 11.22 -1.71
N LEU A 115 -0.71 10.23 -0.83
CA LEU A 115 -0.45 10.34 0.60
C LEU A 115 1.02 10.69 0.89
N TYR A 116 1.94 10.06 0.16
CA TYR A 116 3.37 10.37 0.26
C TYR A 116 3.68 11.80 -0.20
N ALA A 117 3.08 12.23 -1.32
CA ALA A 117 3.26 13.58 -1.85
C ALA A 117 2.76 14.64 -0.85
N ILE A 118 1.57 14.42 -0.28
CA ILE A 118 1.00 15.31 0.74
C ILE A 118 1.88 15.38 1.98
N LEU A 119 2.38 14.24 2.48
CA LEU A 119 3.28 14.24 3.62
C LEU A 119 4.60 14.98 3.32
N ALA A 120 5.16 14.81 2.11
CA ALA A 120 6.37 15.53 1.69
C ALA A 120 6.13 17.04 1.58
N ILE A 121 4.99 17.47 1.04
CA ILE A 121 4.58 18.88 0.97
C ILE A 121 4.40 19.45 2.38
N MET A 122 3.69 18.75 3.26
CA MET A 122 3.50 19.17 4.64
C MET A 122 4.85 19.37 5.36
N LEU A 123 5.79 18.43 5.20
CA LEU A 123 7.14 18.56 5.77
C LEU A 123 7.93 19.75 5.21
N GLY A 124 7.73 20.08 3.93
CA GLY A 124 8.36 21.24 3.31
C GLY A 124 7.74 22.58 3.70
N MET A 125 6.43 22.60 3.96
CA MET A 125 5.67 23.84 4.28
C MET A 125 5.76 24.21 5.77
N PHE A 126 5.80 23.22 6.65
CA PHE A 126 5.81 23.46 8.10
C PHE A 126 7.25 23.47 8.65
N PRO A 127 7.73 24.62 9.18
CA PRO A 127 9.11 24.75 9.67
C PRO A 127 9.38 23.95 10.95
N GLY A 128 8.33 23.48 11.61
CA GLY A 128 8.43 22.72 12.85
C GLY A 128 7.59 21.44 12.84
N LEU A 129 8.19 20.34 13.31
CA LEU A 129 7.49 19.05 13.38
C LEU A 129 6.24 19.08 14.27
N ARG A 130 6.17 19.97 15.26
CA ARG A 130 4.96 20.11 16.07
C ARG A 130 3.78 20.63 15.25
N SER A 131 4.01 21.63 14.40
CA SER A 131 2.97 22.15 13.50
C SER A 131 2.51 21.09 12.49
N LEU A 132 3.46 20.32 11.95
CA LEU A 132 3.15 19.17 11.10
C LEU A 132 2.28 18.14 11.85
N ILE A 133 2.64 17.76 13.09
CA ILE A 133 1.87 16.79 13.88
C ILE A 133 0.46 17.31 14.16
N TRP A 134 0.28 18.60 14.45
CA TRP A 134 -1.05 19.20 14.61
C TRP A 134 -1.88 19.12 13.35
N MET A 135 -1.32 19.52 12.20
CA MET A 135 -2.02 19.42 10.92
C MET A 135 -2.38 17.97 10.57
N LEU A 136 -1.44 17.06 10.79
CA LEU A 136 -1.67 15.63 10.58
C LEU A 136 -2.78 15.11 11.49
N LEU A 137 -2.80 15.53 12.76
CA LEU A 137 -3.87 15.17 13.70
C LEU A 137 -5.24 15.63 13.19
N VAL A 138 -5.35 16.88 12.77
CA VAL A 138 -6.61 17.43 12.22
C VAL A 138 -7.07 16.61 11.03
N LEU A 139 -6.16 16.30 10.09
CA LEU A 139 -6.48 15.48 8.92
C LEU A 139 -6.86 14.03 9.30
N CYS A 140 -6.15 13.43 10.26
CA CYS A 140 -6.49 12.09 10.76
C CYS A 140 -7.88 12.06 11.40
N VAL A 141 -8.19 13.01 12.28
CA VAL A 141 -9.48 13.08 12.96
C VAL A 141 -10.60 13.35 11.95
N ALA A 142 -10.41 14.28 11.02
CA ALA A 142 -11.37 14.55 9.95
C ALA A 142 -11.61 13.31 9.07
N SER A 143 -10.53 12.60 8.70
CA SER A 143 -10.64 11.35 7.96
C SER A 143 -11.45 10.31 8.75
N LEU A 144 -11.07 10.03 9.98
CA LEU A 144 -11.67 8.96 10.80
C LEU A 144 -13.12 9.24 11.17
N LEU A 145 -13.51 10.52 11.37
CA LEU A 145 -14.87 10.88 11.78
C LEU A 145 -15.83 11.13 10.61
N PHE A 146 -15.32 11.63 9.48
CA PHE A 146 -16.16 12.06 8.36
C PHE A 146 -15.85 11.33 7.05
N PHE A 147 -14.68 11.56 6.49
CA PHE A 147 -14.37 11.14 5.11
C PHE A 147 -14.28 9.63 4.95
N ASN A 148 -13.70 8.93 5.90
CA ASN A 148 -13.55 7.47 5.88
C ASN A 148 -14.90 6.73 6.05
N ARG A 149 -15.99 7.45 6.37
CA ARG A 149 -17.32 6.88 6.60
C ARG A 149 -18.21 6.87 5.36
N SER A 150 -17.85 7.61 4.32
CA SER A 150 -18.61 7.70 3.07
C SER A 150 -17.79 7.19 1.90
N GLY A 151 -18.32 6.22 1.14
CA GLY A 151 -17.69 5.69 -0.07
C GLY A 151 -17.43 6.74 -1.15
N ALA A 152 -18.12 7.88 -1.11
CA ALA A 152 -17.92 8.97 -2.06
C ALA A 152 -16.48 9.54 -2.06
N TYR A 153 -15.73 9.32 -0.99
CA TYR A 153 -14.35 9.82 -0.85
C TYR A 153 -13.28 8.75 -1.07
N GLU A 154 -13.64 7.52 -1.41
CA GLU A 154 -12.69 6.40 -1.59
C GLU A 154 -11.64 6.64 -2.69
N ASN A 155 -11.88 7.56 -3.60
CA ASN A 155 -10.95 7.91 -4.67
C ASN A 155 -9.91 8.97 -4.27
N TYR A 156 -9.99 9.52 -3.04
CA TYR A 156 -9.16 10.63 -2.59
C TYR A 156 -8.32 10.25 -1.38
N PHE A 157 -7.13 10.84 -1.30
CA PHE A 157 -6.21 10.65 -0.18
C PHE A 157 -6.84 10.94 1.20
N ILE A 158 -7.80 11.87 1.27
CA ILE A 158 -8.44 12.30 2.52
C ILE A 158 -9.19 11.15 3.22
N TYR A 159 -9.69 10.18 2.46
CA TYR A 159 -10.33 8.98 3.00
C TYR A 159 -9.34 8.10 3.76
N PHE A 160 -8.10 8.01 3.31
CA PHE A 160 -7.09 7.09 3.79
C PHE A 160 -6.05 7.72 4.72
N ILE A 161 -6.00 9.05 4.81
CA ILE A 161 -4.97 9.76 5.57
C ILE A 161 -5.04 9.44 7.07
N GLY A 162 -6.20 9.02 7.59
CA GLY A 162 -6.37 8.57 8.97
C GLY A 162 -5.46 7.38 9.30
N ALA A 163 -5.52 6.31 8.51
CA ALA A 163 -4.68 5.12 8.69
C ALA A 163 -3.20 5.40 8.38
N TYR A 164 -2.94 6.14 7.30
CA TYR A 164 -1.57 6.52 6.92
C TYR A 164 -0.91 7.41 7.97
N GLY A 165 -1.64 8.40 8.49
CA GLY A 165 -1.16 9.29 9.55
C GLY A 165 -0.89 8.60 10.88
N LEU A 166 -1.64 7.54 11.23
CA LEU A 166 -1.33 6.68 12.35
C LEU A 166 0.07 6.05 12.20
N GLY A 167 0.44 5.61 11.00
CA GLY A 167 1.77 5.11 10.72
C GLY A 167 2.86 6.19 10.88
N VAL A 168 2.59 7.41 10.39
CA VAL A 168 3.50 8.55 10.57
C VAL A 168 3.69 8.87 12.06
N LEU A 169 2.61 8.96 12.83
CA LEU A 169 2.69 9.21 14.28
C LEU A 169 3.44 8.10 14.99
N ALA A 170 3.20 6.83 14.65
CA ALA A 170 3.92 5.69 15.23
C ALA A 170 5.43 5.79 15.03
N GLN A 171 5.88 6.22 13.84
CA GLN A 171 7.30 6.43 13.56
C GLN A 171 7.87 7.59 14.41
N LEU A 172 7.15 8.71 14.50
CA LEU A 172 7.58 9.88 15.27
C LEU A 172 7.60 9.63 16.79
N CYS A 173 6.72 8.76 17.29
CA CYS A 173 6.67 8.40 18.72
C CYS A 173 7.96 7.76 19.23
N LYS A 174 8.74 7.12 18.37
CA LYS A 174 9.86 6.29 18.80
C LYS A 174 11.20 6.70 18.20
N ASN A 175 11.21 7.04 16.93
CA ASN A 175 12.43 7.09 16.12
C ASN A 175 12.90 8.50 15.79
N TYR A 176 12.24 9.53 16.28
CA TYR A 176 12.69 10.89 16.05
C TYR A 176 13.76 11.31 17.10
N PRO A 177 14.83 12.02 16.71
CA PRO A 177 15.93 12.36 17.62
C PRO A 177 15.55 13.29 18.77
N ASP A 178 14.55 14.19 18.59
CA ASP A 178 14.13 15.13 19.63
C ASP A 178 13.10 14.48 20.58
N PRO A 179 13.44 14.32 21.88
CA PRO A 179 12.53 13.75 22.88
C PRO A 179 11.22 14.53 23.07
N LYS A 180 11.24 15.85 22.84
CA LYS A 180 10.05 16.71 22.96
C LYS A 180 9.06 16.40 21.84
N VAL A 181 9.54 16.14 20.63
CA VAL A 181 8.72 15.72 19.49
C VAL A 181 8.16 14.33 19.74
N ASN A 182 8.97 13.39 20.23
CA ASN A 182 8.51 12.04 20.58
C ASN A 182 7.38 12.06 21.61
N ARG A 183 7.55 12.83 22.69
CA ARG A 183 6.52 12.96 23.73
C ARG A 183 5.24 13.56 23.16
N PHE A 184 5.35 14.60 22.36
CA PHE A 184 4.22 15.23 21.71
C PHE A 184 3.48 14.28 20.74
N ALA A 185 4.24 13.57 19.90
CA ALA A 185 3.68 12.56 18.99
C ALA A 185 2.95 11.44 19.75
N ARG A 186 3.49 10.98 20.90
CA ARG A 186 2.81 9.97 21.75
C ARG A 186 1.47 10.47 22.30
N ILE A 187 1.42 11.71 22.77
CA ILE A 187 0.17 12.31 23.26
C ILE A 187 -0.87 12.35 22.13
N MET A 188 -0.47 12.82 20.95
CA MET A 188 -1.36 12.87 19.80
C MET A 188 -1.80 11.48 19.30
N PHE A 189 -0.89 10.51 19.32
CA PHE A 189 -1.18 9.11 18.99
C PHE A 189 -2.22 8.50 19.92
N VAL A 190 -2.08 8.72 21.23
CA VAL A 190 -3.08 8.30 22.23
C VAL A 190 -4.41 9.02 22.00
N GLY A 191 -4.36 10.33 21.71
CA GLY A 191 -5.56 11.13 21.40
C GLY A 191 -6.35 10.58 20.21
N VAL A 192 -5.68 10.19 19.12
CA VAL A 192 -6.33 9.51 17.99
C VAL A 192 -6.96 8.17 18.41
N GLY A 193 -6.26 7.41 19.26
CA GLY A 193 -6.82 6.18 19.83
C GLY A 193 -8.11 6.40 20.61
N VAL A 194 -8.16 7.44 21.44
CA VAL A 194 -9.37 7.84 22.18
C VAL A 194 -10.51 8.20 21.20
N VAL A 195 -10.22 8.95 20.15
CA VAL A 195 -11.20 9.28 19.09
C VAL A 195 -11.75 8.02 18.43
N ILE A 196 -10.90 7.04 18.11
CA ILE A 196 -11.33 5.77 17.52
C ILE A 196 -12.23 5.00 18.48
N VAL A 197 -11.87 4.91 19.76
CA VAL A 197 -12.67 4.22 20.78
C VAL A 197 -14.01 4.89 20.94
N ILE A 198 -14.06 6.21 21.15
CA ILE A 198 -15.32 6.95 21.31
C ILE A 198 -16.21 6.82 20.07
N SER A 199 -15.65 6.92 18.87
CA SER A 199 -16.41 6.78 17.63
C SER A 199 -16.95 5.37 17.42
N SER A 200 -16.32 4.35 18.03
CA SER A 200 -16.74 2.95 17.94
C SER A 200 -17.93 2.62 18.84
N PHE A 201 -18.26 3.44 19.86
CA PHE A 201 -19.49 3.27 20.66
C PHE A 201 -20.76 3.50 19.83
N HIS A 202 -20.70 4.34 18.81
CA HIS A 202 -21.85 4.56 17.92
C HIS A 202 -21.89 3.58 16.75
N GLN A 203 -20.73 3.24 16.20
CA GLN A 203 -20.62 2.29 15.11
C GLN A 203 -19.21 1.71 15.07
N ILE A 204 -19.11 0.38 15.17
CA ILE A 204 -17.82 -0.32 15.16
C ILE A 204 -17.23 -0.29 13.74
N TRP A 205 -16.15 0.44 13.58
CA TRP A 205 -15.38 0.45 12.35
C TRP A 205 -14.14 -0.45 12.51
N LEU A 206 -14.31 -1.74 12.26
CA LEU A 206 -13.26 -2.75 12.41
C LEU A 206 -11.96 -2.35 11.70
N ARG A 207 -12.04 -1.72 10.54
CA ARG A 207 -10.88 -1.23 9.79
C ARG A 207 -10.05 -0.19 10.56
N ASN A 208 -10.68 0.72 11.30
CA ASN A 208 -9.98 1.76 12.07
C ASN A 208 -9.31 1.16 13.30
N ILE A 209 -9.97 0.20 13.94
CA ILE A 209 -9.40 -0.57 15.06
C ILE A 209 -8.19 -1.37 14.60
N LEU A 210 -8.27 -2.02 13.44
CA LEU A 210 -7.16 -2.76 12.84
C LEU A 210 -5.98 -1.83 12.52
N ALA A 211 -6.24 -0.66 11.90
CA ALA A 211 -5.20 0.33 11.61
C ALA A 211 -4.49 0.79 12.89
N TYR A 212 -5.24 1.07 13.96
CA TYR A 212 -4.66 1.47 15.24
C TYR A 212 -3.87 0.35 15.91
N ALA A 213 -4.37 -0.89 15.88
CA ALA A 213 -3.67 -2.06 16.41
C ALA A 213 -2.33 -2.29 15.69
N VAL A 214 -2.30 -2.15 14.35
CA VAL A 214 -1.07 -2.24 13.58
C VAL A 214 -0.10 -1.09 13.94
N ALA A 215 -0.60 0.12 14.11
CA ALA A 215 0.22 1.26 14.52
C ALA A 215 0.82 1.06 15.93
N ILE A 216 0.07 0.52 16.89
CA ILE A 216 0.57 0.11 18.20
C ILE A 216 1.69 -0.94 18.05
N ALA A 217 1.46 -1.97 17.23
CA ALA A 217 2.46 -3.00 16.98
C ALA A 217 3.77 -2.40 16.43
N LEU A 218 3.69 -1.42 15.52
CA LEU A 218 4.87 -0.70 15.02
C LEU A 218 5.57 0.13 16.10
N VAL A 219 4.84 0.77 17.00
CA VAL A 219 5.43 1.47 18.16
C VAL A 219 6.15 0.51 19.08
N LEU A 220 5.58 -0.66 19.35
CA LEU A 220 6.16 -1.63 20.29
C LEU A 220 7.36 -2.38 19.68
N TRP A 221 7.25 -2.86 18.46
CA TRP A 221 8.20 -3.81 17.84
C TRP A 221 8.96 -3.27 16.63
N GLY A 222 8.58 -2.15 16.05
CA GLY A 222 9.14 -1.65 14.79
C GLY A 222 10.68 -1.47 14.78
N ASP A 223 11.32 -1.24 15.92
CA ASP A 223 12.78 -1.07 16.03
C ASP A 223 13.55 -2.36 16.25
N SER A 224 12.93 -3.34 16.92
CA SER A 224 13.60 -4.59 17.26
C SER A 224 14.05 -5.32 16.00
N ALA A 225 13.18 -5.37 14.99
CA ALA A 225 13.48 -6.01 13.72
C ALA A 225 14.64 -5.35 12.94
N TYR A 226 14.80 -4.02 13.04
CA TYR A 226 15.87 -3.30 12.34
C TYR A 226 17.22 -3.38 13.06
N LYS A 227 17.22 -3.35 14.39
CA LYS A 227 18.45 -3.50 15.20
C LYS A 227 18.99 -4.93 15.13
N ASP A 228 18.10 -5.92 15.21
CA ASP A 228 18.47 -7.33 15.07
C ASP A 228 19.05 -7.59 13.67
N GLN A 229 18.49 -7.03 12.61
CA GLN A 229 19.00 -7.19 11.26
C GLN A 229 20.42 -6.61 11.05
N LYS A 230 20.75 -5.45 11.69
CA LYS A 230 22.10 -4.90 11.67
C LYS A 230 23.10 -5.69 12.51
N GLN A 231 22.61 -6.28 13.60
CA GLN A 231 23.44 -7.07 14.50
C GLN A 231 23.72 -8.46 13.95
N ASP A 232 22.74 -9.07 13.24
CA ASP A 232 22.89 -10.36 12.57
C ASP A 232 23.80 -10.30 11.33
N GLN A 233 23.88 -9.15 10.63
CA GLN A 233 24.88 -8.96 9.57
C GLN A 233 26.34 -8.97 10.06
N LYS A 234 26.54 -8.77 11.37
CA LYS A 234 27.88 -8.76 12.00
C LYS A 234 28.21 -10.06 12.73
N ARG A 235 27.31 -11.04 12.83
CA ARG A 235 27.54 -12.32 13.52
C ARG A 235 27.93 -13.44 12.55
N PRO A 236 28.91 -14.29 12.92
CA PRO A 236 29.33 -15.42 12.08
C PRO A 236 28.22 -16.49 11.95
N GLN A 237 28.24 -17.16 10.81
CA GLN A 237 27.23 -18.05 10.18
C GLN A 237 26.70 -19.26 10.97
N HIS A 238 26.70 -19.31 12.29
CA HIS A 238 26.40 -20.54 13.04
C HIS A 238 24.97 -20.73 13.58
N GLN A 239 23.96 -19.97 13.09
CA GLN A 239 22.54 -20.19 13.48
C GLN A 239 21.62 -20.47 12.28
N SER A 240 21.64 -21.70 11.82
CA SER A 240 21.10 -22.15 10.52
C SER A 240 19.58 -22.01 10.28
N ARG A 241 18.71 -22.10 11.29
CA ARG A 241 17.25 -22.13 11.09
C ARG A 241 16.58 -20.75 11.11
N LYS A 242 16.96 -19.87 12.02
CA LYS A 242 16.44 -18.49 12.09
C LYS A 242 16.84 -17.67 10.87
N HIS A 243 18.05 -17.89 10.34
CA HIS A 243 18.53 -17.24 9.12
C HIS A 243 17.74 -17.62 7.87
N LYS A 244 17.30 -18.88 7.74
CA LYS A 244 16.48 -19.32 6.59
C LYS A 244 15.14 -18.61 6.56
N LEU A 245 14.43 -18.51 7.69
CA LEU A 245 13.13 -17.83 7.79
C LEU A 245 13.27 -16.34 7.49
N VAL A 246 14.25 -15.67 8.08
CA VAL A 246 14.53 -14.24 7.82
C VAL A 246 14.83 -14.00 6.33
N ASN A 247 15.63 -14.87 5.70
CA ASN A 247 15.94 -14.75 4.28
C ASN A 247 14.71 -14.95 3.40
N VAL A 248 13.80 -15.86 3.74
CA VAL A 248 12.53 -16.04 3.02
C VAL A 248 11.63 -14.81 3.16
N ILE A 249 11.51 -14.25 4.38
CA ILE A 249 10.74 -13.03 4.62
C ILE A 249 11.32 -11.85 3.84
N LEU A 250 12.64 -11.68 3.86
CA LEU A 250 13.33 -10.61 3.10
C LEU A 250 13.19 -10.81 1.59
N TRP A 251 13.26 -12.05 1.13
CA TRP A 251 13.04 -12.40 -0.26
C TRP A 251 11.63 -12.03 -0.70
N GLY A 252 10.62 -12.39 0.09
CA GLY A 252 9.23 -12.05 -0.16
C GLY A 252 8.97 -10.52 -0.08
N SER A 253 9.44 -9.85 0.96
CA SER A 253 9.21 -8.41 1.14
C SER A 253 9.78 -7.55 0.00
N ARG A 254 10.92 -7.95 -0.57
CA ARG A 254 11.51 -7.24 -1.72
C ARG A 254 10.68 -7.35 -2.99
N ARG A 255 9.89 -8.40 -3.15
CA ARG A 255 9.08 -8.70 -4.34
C ARG A 255 7.59 -8.42 -4.15
N SER A 256 7.18 -8.12 -2.92
CA SER A 256 5.77 -7.94 -2.56
C SER A 256 5.07 -6.87 -3.39
N TYR A 257 5.78 -5.79 -3.72
CA TYR A 257 5.23 -4.73 -4.58
C TYR A 257 4.92 -5.25 -6.00
N CYS A 258 5.87 -5.93 -6.63
CA CYS A 258 5.64 -6.53 -7.95
C CYS A 258 4.52 -7.59 -7.90
N ALA A 259 4.52 -8.46 -6.86
CA ALA A 259 3.47 -9.46 -6.68
C ALA A 259 2.10 -8.80 -6.51
N PHE A 260 2.01 -7.75 -5.72
CA PHE A 260 0.80 -6.97 -5.53
C PHE A 260 0.27 -6.35 -6.83
N LEU A 261 1.15 -5.85 -7.70
CA LEU A 261 0.74 -5.25 -8.97
C LEU A 261 0.15 -6.25 -9.95
N ILE A 262 0.76 -7.44 -10.05
CA ILE A 262 0.44 -8.39 -11.13
C ILE A 262 -0.52 -9.51 -10.73
N HIS A 263 -0.83 -9.68 -9.42
CA HIS A 263 -1.67 -10.81 -8.97
C HIS A 263 -3.04 -10.81 -9.65
N PHE A 264 -3.61 -9.63 -9.88
CA PHE A 264 -4.93 -9.51 -10.49
C PHE A 264 -4.97 -10.09 -11.90
N SER A 265 -3.92 -9.91 -12.71
CA SER A 265 -3.84 -10.48 -14.06
C SER A 265 -4.00 -12.01 -14.04
N PHE A 266 -3.38 -12.68 -13.06
CA PHE A 266 -3.46 -14.14 -12.92
C PHE A 266 -4.79 -14.60 -12.30
N VAL A 267 -5.34 -13.82 -11.37
CA VAL A 267 -6.68 -14.06 -10.82
C VAL A 267 -7.73 -13.94 -11.92
N LEU A 268 -7.61 -12.94 -12.79
CA LEU A 268 -8.46 -12.74 -13.96
C LEU A 268 -8.44 -13.97 -14.87
N LEU A 269 -7.26 -14.46 -15.24
CA LEU A 269 -7.12 -15.65 -16.10
C LEU A 269 -7.66 -16.92 -15.42
N ALA A 270 -7.39 -17.11 -14.13
CA ALA A 270 -7.88 -18.25 -13.36
C ALA A 270 -9.42 -18.26 -13.30
N ASN A 271 -10.04 -17.09 -13.07
CA ASN A 271 -11.49 -16.95 -13.07
C ASN A 271 -12.08 -17.19 -14.47
N THR A 272 -11.42 -16.68 -15.51
CA THR A 272 -11.82 -16.94 -16.91
C THR A 272 -11.82 -18.44 -17.23
N LEU A 273 -10.77 -19.16 -16.83
CA LEU A 273 -10.71 -20.61 -17.04
C LEU A 273 -11.78 -21.35 -16.24
N TYR A 274 -12.06 -20.94 -15.01
CA TYR A 274 -13.09 -21.50 -14.16
C TYR A 274 -14.48 -21.39 -14.79
N ILE A 275 -14.79 -20.23 -15.37
CA ILE A 275 -16.07 -20.00 -16.07
C ILE A 275 -16.11 -20.74 -17.41
N ALA A 276 -15.05 -20.64 -18.22
CA ALA A 276 -14.98 -21.24 -19.55
C ALA A 276 -15.10 -22.77 -19.52
N TRP A 277 -14.63 -23.43 -18.48
CA TRP A 277 -14.79 -24.89 -18.30
C TRP A 277 -16.12 -25.30 -17.67
N GLY A 278 -17.02 -24.35 -17.44
CA GLY A 278 -18.34 -24.61 -16.86
C GLY A 278 -18.36 -24.99 -15.39
N MET A 279 -17.23 -24.87 -14.69
CA MET A 279 -17.08 -25.22 -13.27
C MET A 279 -17.93 -24.33 -12.36
N SER A 280 -18.27 -23.12 -12.82
CA SER A 280 -19.17 -22.20 -12.12
C SER A 280 -20.56 -22.78 -11.92
N ALA A 281 -21.06 -23.57 -12.88
CA ALA A 281 -22.38 -24.22 -12.82
C ALA A 281 -22.42 -25.32 -11.74
N PHE A 282 -21.30 -25.99 -11.47
CA PHE A 282 -21.22 -27.07 -10.50
C PHE A 282 -20.74 -26.61 -9.11
N HIS A 283 -20.43 -25.33 -8.93
CA HIS A 283 -19.90 -24.76 -7.69
C HIS A 283 -18.70 -25.56 -7.15
N ASP A 284 -17.80 -26.01 -8.04
CA ASP A 284 -16.64 -26.82 -7.68
C ASP A 284 -15.60 -26.00 -6.91
N GLY A 285 -15.68 -26.07 -5.58
CA GLY A 285 -14.76 -25.36 -4.70
C GLY A 285 -13.32 -25.90 -4.74
N VAL A 286 -13.13 -27.17 -5.08
CA VAL A 286 -11.79 -27.76 -5.17
C VAL A 286 -11.04 -27.21 -6.38
N MET A 287 -11.72 -27.15 -7.53
CA MET A 287 -11.13 -26.58 -8.74
C MET A 287 -10.88 -25.08 -8.59
N ALA A 288 -11.82 -24.32 -7.98
CA ALA A 288 -11.62 -22.92 -7.67
C ALA A 288 -10.38 -22.69 -6.80
N LEU A 289 -10.18 -23.50 -5.74
CA LEU A 289 -9.01 -23.44 -4.90
C LEU A 289 -7.73 -23.79 -5.66
N ALA A 290 -7.74 -24.83 -6.50
CA ALA A 290 -6.60 -25.21 -7.31
C ALA A 290 -6.17 -24.10 -8.27
N LEU A 291 -7.11 -23.50 -9.00
CA LEU A 291 -6.85 -22.39 -9.91
C LEU A 291 -6.33 -21.14 -9.16
N MET A 292 -6.87 -20.87 -7.96
CA MET A 292 -6.38 -19.77 -7.10
C MET A 292 -4.94 -20.01 -6.64
N LEU A 293 -4.58 -21.23 -6.25
CA LEU A 293 -3.20 -21.58 -5.91
C LEU A 293 -2.25 -21.45 -7.10
N VAL A 294 -2.67 -21.89 -8.29
CA VAL A 294 -1.91 -21.68 -9.53
C VAL A 294 -1.72 -20.18 -9.82
N ALA A 295 -2.76 -19.36 -9.66
CA ALA A 295 -2.67 -17.91 -9.84
C ALA A 295 -1.67 -17.28 -8.85
N VAL A 296 -1.68 -17.69 -7.59
CA VAL A 296 -0.72 -17.21 -6.57
C VAL A 296 0.70 -17.59 -6.95
N VAL A 297 0.96 -18.86 -7.31
CA VAL A 297 2.30 -19.31 -7.71
C VAL A 297 2.79 -18.58 -8.96
N ALA A 298 1.94 -18.45 -9.98
CA ALA A 298 2.26 -17.72 -11.20
C ALA A 298 2.55 -16.24 -10.93
N SER A 299 1.76 -15.60 -10.06
CA SER A 299 1.99 -14.22 -9.62
C SER A 299 3.37 -14.05 -8.99
N TRP A 300 3.76 -14.92 -8.04
CA TRP A 300 5.05 -14.84 -7.38
C TRP A 300 6.23 -15.16 -8.31
N ALA A 301 6.07 -16.11 -9.22
CA ALA A 301 7.07 -16.41 -10.24
C ALA A 301 7.31 -15.18 -11.14
N THR A 302 6.24 -14.63 -11.72
CA THR A 302 6.32 -13.46 -12.59
C THR A 302 6.80 -12.22 -11.84
N ALA A 303 6.39 -12.02 -10.58
CA ALA A 303 6.87 -10.94 -9.72
C ALA A 303 8.39 -10.99 -9.52
N THR A 304 8.98 -12.19 -9.47
CA THR A 304 10.43 -12.33 -9.36
C THR A 304 11.17 -11.82 -10.60
N TYR A 305 10.63 -12.08 -11.80
CA TYR A 305 11.16 -11.51 -13.04
C TYR A 305 10.95 -10.01 -13.09
N LEU A 306 9.75 -9.50 -12.81
CA LEU A 306 9.42 -8.08 -12.81
C LEU A 306 10.31 -7.31 -11.81
N TYR A 307 10.52 -7.84 -10.62
CA TYR A 307 11.42 -7.26 -9.63
C TYR A 307 12.84 -7.16 -10.16
N ARG A 308 13.39 -8.25 -10.72
CA ARG A 308 14.80 -8.32 -11.15
C ARG A 308 15.08 -7.45 -12.36
N TRP A 309 14.18 -7.47 -13.37
CA TRP A 309 14.40 -6.86 -14.66
C TRP A 309 13.86 -5.43 -14.79
N ILE A 310 12.87 -5.08 -14.00
CA ILE A 310 12.20 -3.78 -14.11
C ILE A 310 12.39 -2.94 -12.83
N GLU A 311 12.01 -3.47 -11.66
CA GLU A 311 12.03 -2.67 -10.43
C GLU A 311 13.46 -2.35 -9.97
N VAL A 312 14.36 -3.30 -9.97
CA VAL A 312 15.76 -3.07 -9.53
C VAL A 312 16.48 -2.06 -10.42
N PRO A 313 16.42 -2.12 -11.76
CA PRO A 313 16.96 -1.06 -12.63
C PRO A 313 16.28 0.31 -12.41
N ALA A 314 14.94 0.35 -12.30
CA ALA A 314 14.20 1.59 -12.10
C ALA A 314 14.59 2.33 -10.81
N ARG A 315 14.94 1.60 -9.74
CA ARG A 315 15.43 2.19 -8.48
C ARG A 315 16.75 2.96 -8.62
N LYS A 316 17.51 2.72 -9.67
CA LYS A 316 18.79 3.42 -9.94
C LYS A 316 18.57 4.77 -10.62
N ILE A 317 17.40 4.98 -11.23
CA ILE A 317 17.03 6.23 -11.87
C ILE A 317 16.66 7.22 -10.76
N LYS A 318 17.49 8.25 -10.59
CA LYS A 318 17.27 9.37 -9.67
C LYS A 318 17.57 10.66 -10.41
N LEU A 319 16.76 11.67 -10.19
CA LEU A 319 17.00 13.04 -10.64
C LEU A 319 17.89 13.78 -9.66
#